data_88338dfa0dd2a31077d129f0507211b3
#
_entry.id   88338dfa0dd2a31077d129f0507211b3
#
_cell.length_a   1.000
_cell.length_b   1.000
_cell.length_c   1.000
_cell.angle_alpha   90.00
_cell.angle_beta   90.00
_cell.angle_gamma   90.00
#
_symmetry.space_group_name_H-M   'P 1'
#
loop_
_entity.id
_entity.type
_entity.pdbx_description
1 polymer ?
#
loop_
_entity_poly.entity_id
_entity_poly.type
_entity_poly.pdbx_seq_one_letter_code
_entity_poly.pdbx_strand_id
1 'polypeptide(L)'
;FGALSTPEFLPQERAVRLETRADGLVTVEFLPGVTGYELTRETPPDSDRVDYSISAYTTALSRLFGRGTPQEIVLNPQRETLGTVYYCEMNGSDDVVLYGAIDGGRITLPRHALVFYALLALAAAVAGGLVTLIFRKNVRLRGVFLDLTLLPACYLAAQLCITGIRVQSYTLTRDFLIIALLTALLYAACVLLHREVLKKRA
;
A
#
# COMPACT_ATOMS: atom_id res chain seq x y z
N PHE A 1 -6.71 -12.39 3.99
CA PHE A 1 -5.57 -11.79 4.71
C PHE A 1 -5.35 -10.33 4.28
N GLY A 2 -5.43 -9.98 2.99
CA GLY A 2 -5.19 -8.62 2.52
C GLY A 2 -6.12 -7.56 3.13
N ALA A 3 -7.41 -7.81 3.20
CA ALA A 3 -8.38 -6.88 3.80
C ALA A 3 -8.12 -6.62 5.30
N LEU A 4 -7.57 -7.60 6.03
CA LEU A 4 -7.26 -7.47 7.46
C LEU A 4 -5.94 -6.73 7.73
N SER A 5 -5.02 -6.71 6.79
CA SER A 5 -3.73 -6.02 6.89
C SER A 5 -3.68 -4.68 6.14
N THR A 6 -4.74 -4.33 5.42
CA THR A 6 -4.85 -3.03 4.76
C THR A 6 -4.84 -1.92 5.81
N PRO A 7 -3.93 -0.92 5.73
CA PRO A 7 -3.94 0.20 6.64
C PRO A 7 -5.16 1.06 6.37
N GLU A 8 -5.86 1.37 7.42
CA GLU A 8 -6.87 2.41 7.47
C GLU A 8 -6.19 3.65 8.04
N PHE A 9 -5.85 4.61 7.18
CA PHE A 9 -5.23 5.85 7.62
C PHE A 9 -6.23 6.67 8.43
N LEU A 10 -5.74 7.22 9.53
CA LEU A 10 -6.56 7.98 10.46
C LEU A 10 -6.38 9.49 10.16
N PRO A 11 -7.43 10.30 10.32
CA PRO A 11 -7.30 11.76 10.26
C PRO A 11 -6.45 12.27 11.42
N GLN A 12 -5.77 13.39 11.22
CA GLN A 12 -4.82 13.98 12.19
C GLN A 12 -5.40 14.07 13.61
N GLU A 13 -6.63 14.53 13.74
CA GLU A 13 -7.31 14.73 15.02
C GLU A 13 -7.45 13.46 15.88
N ARG A 14 -7.47 12.29 15.22
CA ARG A 14 -7.60 10.97 15.85
C ARG A 14 -6.30 10.19 15.89
N ALA A 15 -5.25 10.73 15.31
CA ALA A 15 -4.01 10.02 15.09
C ALA A 15 -2.88 10.50 16.00
N VAL A 16 -2.63 11.82 16.00
CA VAL A 16 -1.43 12.37 16.60
C VAL A 16 -1.67 13.70 17.29
N ARG A 17 -0.87 13.95 18.32
CA ARG A 17 -0.64 15.27 18.91
C ARG A 17 0.84 15.60 18.87
N LEU A 18 1.15 16.84 18.61
CA LEU A 18 2.53 17.31 18.65
C LEU A 18 2.71 18.18 19.89
N GLU A 19 3.76 17.90 20.66
CA GLU A 19 4.13 18.68 21.85
C GLU A 19 5.57 19.14 21.73
N THR A 20 5.80 20.39 22.09
CA THR A 20 7.16 20.93 22.23
C THR A 20 7.51 20.95 23.70
N ARG A 21 8.52 20.19 24.10
CA ARG A 21 9.00 20.12 25.47
C ARG A 21 9.82 21.37 25.83
N ALA A 22 9.92 21.65 27.12
CA ALA A 22 10.69 22.79 27.64
C ALA A 22 12.19 22.72 27.30
N ASP A 23 12.71 21.53 27.00
CA ASP A 23 14.10 21.28 26.59
C ASP A 23 14.34 21.49 25.09
N GLY A 24 13.29 21.91 24.33
CA GLY A 24 13.35 22.16 22.90
C GLY A 24 13.17 20.89 22.04
N LEU A 25 12.91 19.75 22.64
CA LEU A 25 12.57 18.54 21.90
C LEU A 25 11.11 18.60 21.43
N VAL A 26 10.90 18.19 20.19
CA VAL A 26 9.57 18.09 19.60
C VAL A 26 9.17 16.63 19.54
N THR A 27 8.06 16.32 20.15
CA THR A 27 7.55 14.97 20.29
C THR A 27 6.19 14.83 19.63
N VAL A 28 5.95 13.67 19.06
CA VAL A 28 4.65 13.27 18.51
C VAL A 28 4.10 12.16 19.37
N GLU A 29 2.97 12.41 20.01
CA GLU A 29 2.19 11.44 20.75
C GLU A 29 1.17 10.81 19.83
N PHE A 30 1.09 9.48 19.81
CA PHE A 30 0.07 8.75 19.07
C PHE A 30 -1.14 8.48 19.95
N LEU A 31 -2.32 8.81 19.45
CA LEU A 31 -3.57 8.63 20.16
C LEU A 31 -4.01 7.15 20.19
N PRO A 32 -4.85 6.78 21.17
CA PRO A 32 -5.39 5.43 21.25
C PRO A 32 -6.10 5.01 19.97
N GLY A 33 -5.78 3.83 19.45
CA GLY A 33 -6.33 3.31 18.19
C GLY A 33 -5.36 3.34 17.02
N VAL A 34 -4.27 4.08 17.11
CA VAL A 34 -3.16 4.00 16.16
C VAL A 34 -2.42 2.69 16.37
N THR A 35 -2.23 1.90 15.31
CA THR A 35 -1.53 0.62 15.35
C THR A 35 -0.26 0.60 14.50
N GLY A 36 0.00 1.68 13.74
CA GLY A 36 1.20 1.86 12.97
C GLY A 36 1.31 3.30 12.46
N TYR A 37 2.51 3.69 12.08
CA TYR A 37 2.79 4.99 11.50
C TYR A 37 3.87 4.88 10.43
N GLU A 38 3.90 5.86 9.55
CA GLU A 38 4.97 6.07 8.58
C GLU A 38 5.58 7.45 8.86
N LEU A 39 6.90 7.51 8.96
CA LEU A 39 7.66 8.73 9.18
C LEU A 39 8.68 8.88 8.06
N THR A 40 8.60 9.98 7.34
CA THR A 40 9.57 10.33 6.31
C THR A 40 10.32 11.58 6.75
N ARG A 41 11.65 11.54 6.66
CA ARG A 41 12.54 12.66 6.92
C ARG A 41 13.04 13.20 5.59
N GLU A 42 12.90 14.49 5.38
CA GLU A 42 13.38 15.20 4.19
C GLU A 42 14.28 16.36 4.63
N THR A 43 15.42 16.53 3.99
CA THR A 43 16.30 17.69 4.20
C THR A 43 16.31 18.44 2.88
N PRO A 44 15.69 19.64 2.80
CA PRO A 44 15.74 20.44 1.59
C PRO A 44 17.18 20.78 1.21
N PRO A 45 17.54 20.75 -0.09
CA PRO A 45 18.93 20.91 -0.54
C PRO A 45 19.58 22.25 -0.16
N ASP A 46 18.78 23.28 0.10
CA ASP A 46 19.25 24.63 0.42
C ASP A 46 19.00 25.03 1.88
N SER A 47 18.79 24.06 2.77
CA SER A 47 18.42 24.33 4.17
C SER A 47 19.07 23.33 5.13
N ASP A 48 19.55 23.85 6.27
CA ASP A 48 19.98 23.02 7.41
C ASP A 48 18.81 22.51 8.26
N ARG A 49 17.57 22.79 7.82
CA ARG A 49 16.37 22.36 8.51
C ARG A 49 15.94 21.00 8.03
N VAL A 50 15.30 20.25 8.92
CA VAL A 50 14.77 18.93 8.63
C VAL A 50 13.25 18.98 8.67
N ASP A 51 12.62 18.60 7.56
CA ASP A 51 11.18 18.46 7.46
C ASP A 51 10.75 17.01 7.71
N TYR A 52 9.61 16.84 8.35
CA TYR A 52 9.03 15.54 8.62
C TYR A 52 7.63 15.43 8.04
N SER A 53 7.36 14.28 7.44
CA SER A 53 6.02 13.89 7.00
C SER A 53 5.58 12.66 7.79
N ILE A 54 4.45 12.75 8.46
CA ILE A 54 3.92 11.71 9.36
C ILE A 54 2.56 11.28 8.81
N SER A 55 2.31 10.00 8.79
CA SER A 55 0.97 9.43 8.64
C SER A 55 0.79 8.30 9.63
N ALA A 56 -0.40 8.16 10.18
CA ALA A 56 -0.72 7.12 11.13
C ALA A 56 -1.93 6.31 10.66
N TYR A 57 -1.91 5.04 10.96
CA TYR A 57 -2.94 4.12 10.50
C TYR A 57 -3.28 3.06 11.56
N THR A 58 -4.41 2.42 11.34
CA THR A 58 -4.80 1.21 12.05
C THR A 58 -4.99 0.07 11.07
N THR A 59 -4.83 -1.17 11.54
CA THR A 59 -5.18 -2.36 10.76
C THR A 59 -6.10 -3.25 11.58
N ALA A 60 -7.05 -3.94 10.93
CA ALA A 60 -7.94 -4.85 11.61
C ALA A 60 -7.15 -5.97 12.32
N LEU A 61 -6.06 -6.43 11.72
CA LEU A 61 -5.18 -7.46 12.30
C LEU A 61 -4.49 -6.96 13.57
N SER A 62 -3.93 -5.74 13.56
CA SER A 62 -3.27 -5.17 14.75
C SER A 62 -4.25 -4.90 15.87
N ARG A 63 -5.47 -4.47 15.55
CA ARG A 63 -6.56 -4.35 16.55
C ARG A 63 -6.90 -5.69 17.18
N LEU A 64 -6.97 -6.76 16.38
CA LEU A 64 -7.29 -8.10 16.87
C LEU A 64 -6.19 -8.68 17.78
N PHE A 65 -4.92 -8.46 17.45
CA PHE A 65 -3.79 -8.99 18.20
C PHE A 65 -3.24 -8.04 19.27
N GLY A 66 -3.87 -6.89 19.48
CA GLY A 66 -3.47 -5.91 20.50
C GLY A 66 -2.08 -5.32 20.28
N ARG A 67 -1.56 -5.31 19.03
CA ARG A 67 -0.29 -4.68 18.71
C ARG A 67 -0.49 -3.17 18.66
N GLY A 68 0.10 -2.47 19.62
CA GLY A 68 0.13 -1.00 19.67
C GLY A 68 1.42 -0.45 19.05
N THR A 69 1.36 0.81 18.63
CA THR A 69 2.53 1.63 18.31
C THR A 69 3.22 2.12 19.58
N PRO A 70 4.47 2.61 19.48
CA PRO A 70 5.04 3.46 20.51
C PRO A 70 4.08 4.62 20.81
N GLN A 71 3.88 4.92 22.10
CA GLN A 71 2.99 6.00 22.48
C GLN A 71 3.52 7.37 22.05
N GLU A 72 4.85 7.50 21.95
CA GLU A 72 5.54 8.75 21.67
C GLU A 72 6.80 8.52 20.84
N ILE A 73 7.10 9.44 19.92
CA ILE A 73 8.36 9.51 19.20
C ILE A 73 8.94 10.92 19.28
N VAL A 74 10.27 11.03 19.36
CA VAL A 74 11.00 12.31 19.34
C VAL A 74 11.47 12.56 17.91
N LEU A 75 11.10 13.71 17.32
CA LEU A 75 11.47 14.05 15.95
C LEU A 75 12.92 14.57 15.84
N ASN A 76 13.38 15.34 16.81
CA ASN A 76 14.71 15.95 16.81
C ASN A 76 15.61 15.48 17.97
N PRO A 77 15.93 14.17 18.06
CA PRO A 77 16.69 13.65 19.20
C PRO A 77 18.10 14.23 19.31
N GLN A 78 18.68 14.70 18.21
CA GLN A 78 19.99 15.35 18.14
C GLN A 78 19.91 16.87 18.24
N ARG A 79 18.73 17.43 18.54
CA ARG A 79 18.43 18.88 18.61
C ARG A 79 18.70 19.60 17.28
N GLU A 80 18.58 18.90 16.16
CA GLU A 80 18.61 19.51 14.84
C GLU A 80 17.47 20.55 14.71
N THR A 81 17.71 21.55 13.88
CA THR A 81 16.70 22.58 13.61
C THR A 81 15.56 21.96 12.78
N LEU A 82 14.38 21.91 13.38
CA LEU A 82 13.18 21.49 12.67
C LEU A 82 12.72 22.58 11.70
N GLY A 83 12.38 22.16 10.50
CA GLY A 83 11.64 22.96 9.53
C GLY A 83 10.14 22.81 9.75
N THR A 84 9.47 22.14 8.83
CA THR A 84 8.04 21.92 8.91
C THR A 84 7.72 20.45 9.19
N VAL A 85 6.75 20.21 10.04
CA VAL A 85 6.21 18.86 10.30
C VAL A 85 4.80 18.80 9.75
N TYR A 86 4.61 17.91 8.75
CA TYR A 86 3.34 17.68 8.10
C TYR A 86 2.71 16.38 8.60
N TYR A 87 1.41 16.41 8.81
CA TYR A 87 0.61 15.20 8.88
C TYR A 87 -0.04 14.96 7.53
N CYS A 88 0.30 13.81 6.92
CA CYS A 88 -0.21 13.46 5.60
C CYS A 88 -1.59 12.83 5.73
N GLU A 89 -2.60 13.59 5.31
CA GLU A 89 -3.99 13.13 5.19
C GLU A 89 -4.13 12.21 3.98
N MET A 90 -3.94 10.90 4.15
CA MET A 90 -3.95 9.91 3.08
C MET A 90 -5.34 9.67 2.45
N ASN A 91 -6.16 10.70 2.38
CA ASN A 91 -7.53 10.69 1.86
C ASN A 91 -7.72 11.62 0.65
N GLY A 92 -6.65 12.35 0.25
CA GLY A 92 -6.66 13.32 -0.85
C GLY A 92 -7.05 14.74 -0.44
N SER A 93 -7.25 15.01 0.87
CA SER A 93 -7.34 16.36 1.40
C SER A 93 -5.95 16.95 1.64
N ASP A 94 -5.90 18.25 1.94
CA ASP A 94 -4.66 18.97 2.25
C ASP A 94 -3.99 18.35 3.48
N ASP A 95 -2.66 18.23 3.42
CA ASP A 95 -1.85 17.79 4.55
C ASP A 95 -1.89 18.87 5.65
N VAL A 96 -1.97 18.44 6.91
CA VAL A 96 -2.06 19.34 8.06
C VAL A 96 -0.66 19.68 8.56
N VAL A 97 -0.38 20.98 8.71
CA VAL A 97 0.87 21.44 9.32
C VAL A 97 0.75 21.35 10.84
N LEU A 98 1.58 20.48 11.45
CA LEU A 98 1.65 20.31 12.90
C LEU A 98 2.63 21.26 13.55
N TYR A 99 3.72 21.64 12.85
CA TYR A 99 4.78 22.52 13.34
C TYR A 99 5.42 23.29 12.18
N GLY A 100 5.84 24.53 12.44
CA GLY A 100 6.52 25.36 11.46
C GLY A 100 5.59 26.30 10.71
N ALA A 101 6.12 26.95 9.68
CA ALA A 101 5.37 27.87 8.83
C ALA A 101 4.69 27.14 7.67
N ILE A 102 3.51 27.61 7.28
CA ILE A 102 2.79 27.11 6.11
C ILE A 102 3.44 27.73 4.86
N ASP A 103 4.31 26.98 4.20
CA ASP A 103 4.82 27.33 2.88
C ASP A 103 4.00 26.61 1.80
N GLY A 104 2.84 27.16 1.49
CA GLY A 104 1.93 26.56 0.50
C GLY A 104 1.16 25.33 1.01
N GLY A 105 0.07 25.01 0.36
CA GLY A 105 -0.67 23.76 0.60
C GLY A 105 0.11 22.56 0.08
N ARG A 106 0.21 21.49 0.86
CA ARG A 106 0.77 20.21 0.44
C ARG A 106 -0.34 19.18 0.43
N ILE A 107 -0.39 18.38 -0.62
CA ILE A 107 -1.36 17.28 -0.76
C ILE A 107 -0.60 16.00 -1.01
N THR A 108 -0.88 14.99 -0.20
CA THR A 108 -0.34 13.66 -0.45
C THR A 108 -1.19 12.94 -1.49
N LEU A 109 -0.61 12.74 -2.68
CA LEU A 109 -1.30 12.07 -3.78
C LEU A 109 -1.04 10.56 -3.76
N PRO A 110 -2.07 9.74 -4.00
CA PRO A 110 -1.90 8.30 -4.15
C PRO A 110 -1.07 7.99 -5.41
N ARG A 111 -0.23 6.96 -5.34
CA ARG A 111 0.56 6.52 -6.48
C ARG A 111 -0.30 5.63 -7.39
N HIS A 112 -0.42 6.02 -8.65
CA HIS A 112 -1.19 5.30 -9.67
C HIS A 112 -0.37 4.24 -10.43
N ALA A 113 0.86 3.94 -10.02
CA ALA A 113 1.69 2.94 -10.70
C ALA A 113 1.02 1.56 -10.77
N LEU A 114 0.24 1.18 -9.75
CA LEU A 114 -0.50 -0.09 -9.76
C LEU A 114 -1.61 -0.13 -10.84
N VAL A 115 -2.15 1.03 -11.24
CA VAL A 115 -3.11 1.11 -12.35
C VAL A 115 -2.47 0.68 -13.67
N PHE A 116 -1.23 1.11 -13.91
CA PHE A 116 -0.49 0.71 -15.09
C PHE A 116 -0.32 -0.81 -15.16
N TYR A 117 0.10 -1.45 -14.05
CA TYR A 117 0.24 -2.90 -13.99
C TYR A 117 -1.10 -3.62 -14.12
N ALA A 118 -2.19 -3.06 -13.58
CA ALA A 118 -3.54 -3.62 -13.76
C ALA A 118 -3.96 -3.61 -15.24
N LEU A 119 -3.75 -2.49 -15.94
CA LEU A 119 -4.08 -2.38 -17.35
C LEU A 119 -3.23 -3.32 -18.21
N LEU A 120 -1.94 -3.44 -17.91
CA LEU A 120 -1.05 -4.38 -18.59
C LEU A 120 -1.49 -5.82 -18.38
N ALA A 121 -1.83 -6.21 -17.15
CA ALA A 121 -2.33 -7.54 -16.83
C ALA A 121 -3.69 -7.82 -17.50
N LEU A 122 -4.57 -6.82 -17.55
CA LEU A 122 -5.86 -6.94 -18.25
C LEU A 122 -5.63 -7.17 -19.74
N ALA A 123 -4.78 -6.37 -20.39
CA ALA A 123 -4.45 -6.56 -21.79
C ALA A 123 -3.85 -7.95 -22.06
N ALA A 124 -2.93 -8.40 -21.20
CA ALA A 124 -2.35 -9.74 -21.31
C ALA A 124 -3.38 -10.87 -21.11
N ALA A 125 -4.32 -10.70 -20.16
CA ALA A 125 -5.39 -11.68 -19.93
C ALA A 125 -6.34 -11.77 -21.15
N VAL A 126 -6.72 -10.61 -21.71
CA VAL A 126 -7.56 -10.56 -22.91
C VAL A 126 -6.86 -11.20 -24.11
N ALA A 127 -5.60 -10.80 -24.37
CA ALA A 127 -4.82 -11.37 -25.48
C ALA A 127 -4.63 -12.88 -25.33
N GLY A 128 -4.27 -13.37 -24.13
CA GLY A 128 -4.14 -14.80 -23.83
C GLY A 128 -5.46 -15.55 -24.00
N GLY A 129 -6.58 -14.96 -23.57
CA GLY A 129 -7.91 -15.50 -23.78
C GLY A 129 -8.26 -15.65 -25.27
N LEU A 130 -7.99 -14.64 -26.07
CA LEU A 130 -8.20 -14.67 -27.53
C LEU A 130 -7.34 -15.76 -28.19
N VAL A 131 -6.06 -15.84 -27.84
CA VAL A 131 -5.17 -16.90 -28.35
C VAL A 131 -5.68 -18.28 -27.96
N THR A 132 -6.14 -18.47 -26.73
CA THR A 132 -6.74 -19.72 -26.26
C THR A 132 -7.99 -20.10 -27.09
N LEU A 133 -8.81 -19.14 -27.48
CA LEU A 133 -9.96 -19.34 -28.35
C LEU A 133 -9.59 -19.70 -29.78
N ILE A 134 -8.55 -19.07 -30.32
CA ILE A 134 -8.03 -19.37 -31.68
C ILE A 134 -7.54 -20.84 -31.73
N PHE A 135 -6.77 -21.25 -30.72
CA PHE A 135 -6.21 -22.60 -30.65
C PHE A 135 -7.13 -23.62 -29.98
N ARG A 136 -8.44 -23.36 -29.88
CA ARG A 136 -9.42 -24.23 -29.20
C ARG A 136 -9.43 -25.70 -29.72
N LYS A 137 -9.06 -25.91 -30.98
CA LYS A 137 -9.01 -27.26 -31.60
C LYS A 137 -7.77 -28.06 -31.20
N ASN A 138 -6.69 -27.41 -30.82
CA ASN A 138 -5.44 -28.05 -30.41
C ASN A 138 -5.36 -28.16 -28.87
N VAL A 139 -5.68 -29.33 -28.33
CA VAL A 139 -5.79 -29.53 -26.87
C VAL A 139 -4.50 -29.19 -26.14
N ARG A 140 -3.34 -29.53 -26.71
CA ARG A 140 -2.03 -29.30 -26.08
C ARG A 140 -1.71 -27.79 -26.02
N LEU A 141 -1.85 -27.09 -27.15
CA LEU A 141 -1.60 -25.64 -27.20
C LEU A 141 -2.60 -24.85 -26.36
N ARG A 142 -3.88 -25.24 -26.41
CA ARG A 142 -4.92 -24.65 -25.59
C ARG A 142 -4.58 -24.73 -24.09
N GLY A 143 -4.09 -25.88 -23.60
CA GLY A 143 -3.70 -26.05 -22.19
C GLY A 143 -2.58 -25.09 -21.80
N VAL A 144 -1.53 -24.99 -22.60
CA VAL A 144 -0.39 -24.08 -22.35
C VAL A 144 -0.83 -22.62 -22.32
N PHE A 145 -1.64 -22.17 -23.30
CA PHE A 145 -2.12 -20.80 -23.35
C PHE A 145 -3.10 -20.48 -22.22
N LEU A 146 -3.87 -21.45 -21.77
CA LEU A 146 -4.77 -21.30 -20.64
C LEU A 146 -3.97 -21.10 -19.35
N ASP A 147 -2.96 -21.92 -19.10
CA ASP A 147 -2.07 -21.76 -17.95
C ASP A 147 -1.35 -20.40 -17.98
N LEU A 148 -0.89 -19.94 -19.15
CA LEU A 148 -0.25 -18.64 -19.31
C LEU A 148 -1.21 -17.48 -19.04
N THR A 149 -2.48 -17.61 -19.46
CA THR A 149 -3.53 -16.58 -19.24
C THR A 149 -3.96 -16.52 -17.78
N LEU A 150 -3.85 -17.61 -17.03
CA LEU A 150 -4.19 -17.63 -15.61
C LEU A 150 -3.30 -16.70 -14.78
N LEU A 151 -2.03 -16.48 -15.15
CA LEU A 151 -1.13 -15.63 -14.39
C LEU A 151 -1.61 -14.16 -14.31
N PRO A 152 -1.87 -13.47 -15.44
CA PRO A 152 -2.39 -12.09 -15.35
C PRO A 152 -3.81 -12.04 -14.76
N ALA A 153 -4.63 -13.07 -14.93
CA ALA A 153 -5.94 -13.12 -14.28
C ALA A 153 -5.83 -13.24 -12.75
N CYS A 154 -4.91 -14.07 -12.24
CA CYS A 154 -4.60 -14.16 -10.81
C CYS A 154 -4.02 -12.85 -10.26
N TYR A 155 -3.20 -12.14 -11.05
CA TYR A 155 -2.70 -10.83 -10.67
C TYR A 155 -3.84 -9.81 -10.50
N LEU A 156 -4.77 -9.73 -11.45
CA LEU A 156 -5.95 -8.85 -11.35
C LEU A 156 -6.80 -9.19 -10.13
N ALA A 157 -7.05 -10.47 -9.87
CA ALA A 157 -7.78 -10.90 -8.70
C ALA A 157 -7.06 -10.51 -7.39
N ALA A 158 -5.75 -10.75 -7.30
CA ALA A 158 -4.93 -10.37 -6.15
C ALA A 158 -4.94 -8.85 -5.93
N GLN A 159 -4.78 -8.07 -7.00
CA GLN A 159 -4.80 -6.61 -6.93
C GLN A 159 -6.16 -6.10 -6.47
N LEU A 160 -7.25 -6.64 -6.98
CA LEU A 160 -8.61 -6.28 -6.55
C LEU A 160 -8.85 -6.58 -5.06
N CYS A 161 -8.30 -7.68 -4.56
CA CYS A 161 -8.37 -8.04 -3.14
C CYS A 161 -7.58 -7.08 -2.23
N ILE A 162 -6.48 -6.51 -2.70
CA ILE A 162 -5.58 -5.68 -1.89
C ILE A 162 -5.96 -4.19 -1.98
N THR A 163 -6.09 -3.66 -3.20
CA THR A 163 -6.31 -2.22 -3.43
C THR A 163 -7.78 -1.86 -3.74
N GLY A 164 -8.63 -2.87 -3.96
CA GLY A 164 -10.01 -2.66 -4.36
C GLY A 164 -10.14 -2.08 -5.77
N ILE A 165 -11.34 -1.61 -6.10
CA ILE A 165 -11.68 -1.10 -7.45
C ILE A 165 -10.92 0.18 -7.79
N ARG A 166 -10.60 1.02 -6.81
CA ARG A 166 -9.93 2.31 -7.03
C ARG A 166 -8.46 2.18 -7.43
N VAL A 167 -7.84 1.03 -7.18
CA VAL A 167 -6.42 0.73 -7.53
C VAL A 167 -5.45 1.83 -7.07
N GLN A 168 -5.72 2.45 -5.93
CA GLN A 168 -4.89 3.49 -5.33
C GLN A 168 -4.00 2.87 -4.27
N SER A 169 -2.74 3.33 -4.20
CA SER A 169 -1.80 2.91 -3.17
C SER A 169 -1.01 4.11 -2.66
N TYR A 170 -0.94 4.24 -1.35
CA TYR A 170 -0.06 5.19 -0.67
C TYR A 170 1.28 4.53 -0.28
N THR A 171 1.31 3.20 -0.20
CA THR A 171 2.49 2.38 0.17
C THR A 171 2.84 1.39 -0.94
N LEU A 172 3.26 1.93 -2.10
CA LEU A 172 3.45 1.19 -3.34
C LEU A 172 4.28 -0.09 -3.19
N THR A 173 5.43 -0.01 -2.53
CA THR A 173 6.35 -1.15 -2.39
C THR A 173 5.73 -2.29 -1.60
N ARG A 174 5.09 -1.98 -0.48
CA ARG A 174 4.42 -2.98 0.35
C ARG A 174 3.27 -3.64 -0.39
N ASP A 175 2.40 -2.82 -0.99
CA ASP A 175 1.20 -3.31 -1.68
C ASP A 175 1.58 -4.17 -2.89
N PHE A 176 2.62 -3.77 -3.64
CA PHE A 176 3.15 -4.56 -4.74
C PHE A 176 3.66 -5.93 -4.29
N LEU A 177 4.43 -6.00 -3.19
CA LEU A 177 4.94 -7.26 -2.66
C LEU A 177 3.81 -8.20 -2.20
N ILE A 178 2.78 -7.65 -1.54
CA ILE A 178 1.62 -8.43 -1.08
C ILE A 178 0.82 -8.93 -2.29
N ILE A 179 0.59 -8.10 -3.31
CA ILE A 179 -0.09 -8.48 -4.55
C ILE A 179 0.70 -9.60 -5.25
N ALA A 180 2.03 -9.46 -5.37
CA ALA A 180 2.87 -10.47 -6.02
C ALA A 180 2.82 -11.82 -5.28
N LEU A 181 2.89 -11.82 -3.95
CA LEU A 181 2.78 -13.03 -3.14
C LEU A 181 1.40 -13.68 -3.31
N LEU A 182 0.33 -12.92 -3.21
CA LEU A 182 -1.03 -13.42 -3.38
C LEU A 182 -1.26 -13.95 -4.80
N THR A 183 -0.72 -13.27 -5.82
CA THR A 183 -0.74 -13.73 -7.21
C THR A 183 -0.09 -15.09 -7.35
N ALA A 184 1.10 -15.30 -6.76
CA ALA A 184 1.81 -16.57 -6.82
C ALA A 184 1.00 -17.71 -6.16
N LEU A 185 0.39 -17.45 -5.01
CA LEU A 185 -0.46 -18.41 -4.30
C LEU A 185 -1.71 -18.78 -5.11
N LEU A 186 -2.42 -17.78 -5.64
CA LEU A 186 -3.61 -18.01 -6.47
C LEU A 186 -3.27 -18.76 -7.75
N TYR A 187 -2.17 -18.38 -8.42
CA TYR A 187 -1.71 -19.04 -9.63
C TYR A 187 -1.37 -20.52 -9.37
N ALA A 188 -0.60 -20.82 -8.32
CA ALA A 188 -0.28 -22.17 -7.94
C ALA A 188 -1.54 -23.02 -7.67
N ALA A 189 -2.49 -22.47 -6.92
CA ALA A 189 -3.76 -23.12 -6.64
C ALA A 189 -4.57 -23.41 -7.93
N CYS A 190 -4.68 -22.41 -8.83
CA CYS A 190 -5.40 -22.57 -10.10
C CYS A 190 -4.76 -23.62 -11.00
N VAL A 191 -3.42 -23.63 -11.12
CA VAL A 191 -2.71 -24.62 -11.94
C VAL A 191 -2.87 -26.04 -11.37
N LEU A 192 -2.79 -26.21 -10.04
CA LEU A 192 -3.01 -27.50 -9.39
C LEU A 192 -4.44 -28.01 -9.63
N LEU A 193 -5.44 -27.17 -9.44
CA LEU A 193 -6.84 -27.50 -9.69
C LEU A 193 -7.07 -27.86 -11.17
N HIS A 194 -6.51 -27.10 -12.09
CA HIS A 194 -6.61 -27.38 -13.53
C HIS A 194 -6.03 -28.74 -13.87
N ARG A 195 -4.86 -29.09 -13.35
CA ARG A 195 -4.22 -30.39 -13.56
C ARG A 195 -5.03 -31.57 -12.97
N GLU A 196 -5.60 -31.39 -11.78
CA GLU A 196 -6.45 -32.43 -11.17
C GLU A 196 -7.75 -32.66 -11.95
N VAL A 197 -8.37 -31.57 -12.47
CA VAL A 197 -9.56 -31.69 -13.32
C VAL A 197 -9.24 -32.44 -14.63
N LEU A 198 -8.07 -32.16 -15.23
CA LEU A 198 -7.64 -32.88 -16.44
C LEU A 198 -7.40 -34.36 -16.19
N LYS A 199 -6.75 -34.74 -15.06
CA LYS A 199 -6.55 -36.14 -14.67
C LYS A 199 -7.85 -36.91 -14.50
N LYS A 200 -8.90 -36.26 -13.98
CA LYS A 200 -10.21 -36.91 -13.78
C LYS A 200 -11.00 -37.10 -15.09
N ARG A 201 -10.61 -36.42 -16.16
CA ARG A 201 -11.28 -36.47 -17.48
C ARG A 201 -10.56 -37.39 -18.50
N ALA A 202 -9.34 -37.80 -18.19
CA ALA A 202 -8.55 -38.76 -18.96
C ALA A 202 -8.75 -40.19 -18.43
#